data_f51990b06355b5c747f1813337a64d34
#
_entry.id   f51990b06355b5c747f1813337a64d34
#
_cell.length_a   1.000
_cell.length_b   1.000
_cell.length_c   1.000
_cell.angle_alpha   90.00
_cell.angle_beta   90.00
_cell.angle_gamma   90.00
#
_symmetry.space_group_name_H-M   'P 1'
#
loop_
_entity.id
_entity.type
_entity.pdbx_description
1 polymer ?
#
loop_
_entity_poly.entity_id
_entity_poly.type
_entity_poly.pdbx_seq_one_letter_code
_entity_poly.pdbx_strand_id
1 'polypeptide(L)'
;MNLPDLIHEDRSGGVFRVRRSVFSSTEIAALEQKYIFQRCWLYIGHDSEIPSAGDFRRRTVAGQPLFWVRGGDGKVRVFYNSCTHWGANICRLDEGNAELFQCFYHAWTFNNHGDLVSVPDEPGYGSGFRKEAMGLVSPPRVDNYRGLYFVSFSPSVEDLVSYLGDAKDYIDLILDQSEEGWRVIPGTQKYSVRANWKMFSLNSLDNYHVRPLHSTFFKYTESLGAGDPPVSPPTEFPGPQGRALSLRNGHGVDVFPSVNRARPIAHWHPILGEDSKEEIRNRRAGLVEKFGEERAYLMCNTNRLMLIYPNFALHDIAGVSLRYFEPVAPDYMEVTVQTLAPRGESAELLNRRLENFLSFLGPGGFAHPDDIEAMESAQLGFRANGPEWIDASRGMQRDGTALDEIHVRAFWRQWHAHIMGDAKAEREHD
;
A
#
# COMPACT_ATOMS: atom_id res chain seq x y z
N MET A 1 -29.69 -8.39 3.78
CA MET A 1 -29.27 -7.30 2.85
C MET A 1 -29.30 -7.83 1.43
N ASN A 2 -29.77 -7.04 0.44
CA ASN A 2 -29.72 -7.45 -0.97
C ASN A 2 -28.36 -7.04 -1.57
N LEU A 3 -27.42 -7.96 -1.65
CA LEU A 3 -26.04 -7.69 -2.12
C LEU A 3 -25.98 -7.11 -3.55
N PRO A 4 -26.84 -7.51 -4.51
CA PRO A 4 -26.86 -6.91 -5.84
C PRO A 4 -27.13 -5.40 -5.87
N ASP A 5 -27.84 -4.87 -4.88
CA ASP A 5 -28.26 -3.47 -4.84
C ASP A 5 -27.23 -2.55 -4.16
N LEU A 6 -26.01 -3.03 -3.86
CA LEU A 6 -24.97 -2.23 -3.22
C LEU A 6 -24.33 -1.22 -4.16
N ILE A 7 -24.35 -1.49 -5.45
CA ILE A 7 -23.86 -0.61 -6.52
C ILE A 7 -24.96 -0.39 -7.55
N HIS A 8 -25.14 0.84 -7.96
CA HIS A 8 -25.98 1.23 -9.09
C HIS A 8 -25.11 1.86 -10.18
N GLU A 9 -25.04 1.22 -11.33
CA GLU A 9 -24.30 1.72 -12.50
C GLU A 9 -25.25 1.85 -13.70
N ASP A 10 -25.43 3.08 -14.19
CA ASP A 10 -26.07 3.39 -15.46
C ASP A 10 -25.06 4.11 -16.37
N ARG A 11 -24.47 3.34 -17.28
CA ARG A 11 -23.45 3.88 -18.21
C ARG A 11 -24.05 4.86 -19.21
N SER A 12 -25.28 4.65 -19.62
CA SER A 12 -25.97 5.52 -20.58
C SER A 12 -26.35 6.85 -19.96
N GLY A 13 -26.80 6.84 -18.72
CA GLY A 13 -27.11 8.04 -17.94
C GLY A 13 -25.89 8.69 -17.28
N GLY A 14 -24.72 8.04 -17.34
CA GLY A 14 -23.48 8.55 -16.69
C GLY A 14 -23.58 8.54 -15.17
N VAL A 15 -24.20 7.54 -14.56
CA VAL A 15 -24.41 7.45 -13.10
C VAL A 15 -23.71 6.22 -12.55
N PHE A 16 -22.93 6.45 -11.47
CA PHE A 16 -22.35 5.39 -10.66
C PHE A 16 -22.51 5.74 -9.16
N ARG A 17 -23.21 4.90 -8.42
CA ARG A 17 -23.51 5.13 -7.00
C ARG A 17 -23.25 3.88 -6.18
N VAL A 18 -22.85 4.09 -4.92
CA VAL A 18 -22.58 3.03 -3.95
C VAL A 18 -23.39 3.31 -2.68
N ARG A 19 -24.01 2.29 -2.11
CA ARG A 19 -24.78 2.42 -0.87
C ARG A 19 -23.89 2.78 0.30
N ARG A 20 -24.30 3.77 1.11
CA ARG A 20 -23.56 4.20 2.31
C ARG A 20 -23.42 3.10 3.36
N SER A 21 -24.36 2.15 3.39
CA SER A 21 -24.33 1.02 4.32
C SER A 21 -23.07 0.15 4.21
N VAL A 22 -22.36 0.18 3.06
CA VAL A 22 -21.10 -0.58 2.89
C VAL A 22 -19.99 -0.10 3.81
N PHE A 23 -20.08 1.13 4.35
CA PHE A 23 -19.07 1.69 5.23
C PHE A 23 -19.29 1.41 6.73
N SER A 24 -20.43 0.81 7.11
CA SER A 24 -20.79 0.62 8.51
C SER A 24 -21.37 -0.76 8.84
N SER A 25 -21.73 -1.57 7.84
CA SER A 25 -22.33 -2.89 8.06
C SER A 25 -21.29 -3.91 8.53
N THR A 26 -21.57 -4.54 9.67
CA THR A 26 -20.78 -5.67 10.20
C THR A 26 -20.91 -6.92 9.33
N GLU A 27 -22.07 -7.12 8.67
CA GLU A 27 -22.26 -8.23 7.73
C GLU A 27 -21.35 -8.06 6.50
N ILE A 28 -21.29 -6.85 5.94
CA ILE A 28 -20.39 -6.56 4.82
C ILE A 28 -18.93 -6.72 5.24
N ALA A 29 -18.53 -6.23 6.41
CA ALA A 29 -17.17 -6.40 6.91
C ALA A 29 -16.79 -7.87 7.07
N ALA A 30 -17.72 -8.74 7.49
CA ALA A 30 -17.48 -10.19 7.54
C ALA A 30 -17.31 -10.80 6.14
N LEU A 31 -18.07 -10.36 5.15
CA LEU A 31 -17.90 -10.78 3.76
C LEU A 31 -16.57 -10.29 3.18
N GLU A 32 -16.17 -9.06 3.45
CA GLU A 32 -14.88 -8.48 3.06
C GLU A 32 -13.72 -9.29 3.65
N GLN A 33 -13.79 -9.62 4.94
CA GLN A 33 -12.79 -10.47 5.58
C GLN A 33 -12.67 -11.82 4.86
N LYS A 34 -13.80 -12.47 4.56
CA LYS A 34 -13.86 -13.79 3.95
C LYS A 34 -13.44 -13.80 2.48
N TYR A 35 -13.91 -12.85 1.69
CA TYR A 35 -13.82 -12.90 0.22
C TYR A 35 -12.77 -11.95 -0.37
N ILE A 36 -12.26 -10.99 0.41
CA ILE A 36 -11.22 -10.07 0.00
C ILE A 36 -9.94 -10.37 0.77
N PHE A 37 -9.94 -10.14 2.08
CA PHE A 37 -8.71 -10.21 2.86
C PHE A 37 -8.15 -11.63 3.04
N GLN A 38 -9.00 -12.65 2.98
CA GLN A 38 -8.53 -14.05 2.99
C GLN A 38 -8.17 -14.58 1.59
N ARG A 39 -8.39 -13.82 0.51
CA ARG A 39 -8.22 -14.34 -0.85
C ARG A 39 -7.29 -13.53 -1.73
N CYS A 40 -7.15 -12.23 -1.49
CA CYS A 40 -6.27 -11.36 -2.28
C CYS A 40 -4.82 -11.46 -1.82
N TRP A 41 -3.91 -10.92 -2.63
CA TRP A 41 -2.56 -10.61 -2.21
C TRP A 41 -2.56 -9.36 -1.32
N LEU A 42 -1.93 -9.46 -0.15
CA LEU A 42 -1.83 -8.42 0.84
C LEU A 42 -0.36 -8.05 1.06
N TYR A 43 -0.07 -6.76 1.08
CA TYR A 43 1.27 -6.27 1.32
C TYR A 43 1.72 -6.55 2.75
N ILE A 44 2.95 -7.06 2.92
CA ILE A 44 3.53 -7.34 4.23
C ILE A 44 4.77 -6.50 4.54
N GLY A 45 5.57 -6.10 3.54
CA GLY A 45 6.77 -5.32 3.80
C GLY A 45 7.71 -5.19 2.60
N HIS A 46 8.79 -4.42 2.80
CA HIS A 46 9.82 -4.19 1.79
C HIS A 46 11.12 -4.92 2.16
N ASP A 47 11.82 -5.46 1.18
CA ASP A 47 13.06 -6.24 1.30
C ASP A 47 14.10 -5.61 2.22
N SER A 48 14.24 -4.30 2.17
CA SER A 48 15.20 -3.55 2.98
C SER A 48 14.86 -3.46 4.46
N GLU A 49 13.71 -3.94 4.89
CA GLU A 49 13.35 -4.00 6.31
C GLU A 49 14.02 -5.18 7.03
N ILE A 50 14.46 -6.18 6.27
CA ILE A 50 15.15 -7.38 6.76
C ILE A 50 16.38 -7.66 5.87
N PRO A 51 17.38 -6.74 5.80
CA PRO A 51 18.45 -6.80 4.81
C PRO A 51 19.45 -7.95 5.02
N SER A 52 19.60 -8.42 6.26
CA SER A 52 20.63 -9.40 6.64
C SER A 52 20.01 -10.73 7.06
N ALA A 53 20.79 -11.81 6.94
CA ALA A 53 20.40 -13.12 7.46
C ALA A 53 20.06 -13.03 8.96
N GLY A 54 18.94 -13.62 9.36
CA GLY A 54 18.39 -13.57 10.70
C GLY A 54 17.48 -12.36 10.99
N ASP A 55 17.52 -11.31 10.16
CA ASP A 55 16.64 -10.16 10.37
C ASP A 55 15.18 -10.59 10.24
N PHE A 56 14.37 -10.13 11.18
CA PHE A 56 12.94 -10.42 11.21
C PHE A 56 12.10 -9.21 11.57
N ARG A 57 10.83 -9.25 11.17
CA ARG A 57 9.80 -8.30 11.58
C ARG A 57 8.48 -9.01 11.85
N ARG A 58 7.75 -8.49 12.84
CA ARG A 58 6.38 -8.91 13.15
C ARG A 58 5.38 -7.97 12.51
N ARG A 59 4.27 -8.53 12.00
CA ARG A 59 3.15 -7.78 11.42
C ARG A 59 1.84 -8.48 11.69
N THR A 60 0.77 -7.70 11.80
CA THR A 60 -0.60 -8.20 11.64
C THR A 60 -1.05 -7.87 10.23
N VAL A 61 -1.62 -8.83 9.52
CA VAL A 61 -2.14 -8.67 8.17
C VAL A 61 -3.52 -9.30 8.10
N ALA A 62 -4.55 -8.50 7.89
CA ALA A 62 -5.95 -8.94 7.89
C ALA A 62 -6.34 -9.75 9.12
N GLY A 63 -5.95 -9.29 10.31
CA GLY A 63 -6.18 -9.95 11.60
C GLY A 63 -5.26 -11.14 11.90
N GLN A 64 -4.42 -11.56 10.94
CA GLN A 64 -3.50 -12.68 11.16
C GLN A 64 -2.17 -12.18 11.73
N PRO A 65 -1.74 -12.66 12.92
CA PRO A 65 -0.43 -12.35 13.45
C PRO A 65 0.64 -13.12 12.66
N LEU A 66 1.52 -12.39 12.00
CA LEU A 66 2.60 -12.94 11.19
C LEU A 66 3.96 -12.44 11.70
N PHE A 67 5.02 -13.16 11.40
CA PHE A 67 6.36 -12.62 11.32
C PHE A 67 7.06 -13.12 10.07
N TRP A 68 7.97 -12.34 9.56
CA TRP A 68 8.75 -12.67 8.38
C TRP A 68 10.23 -12.47 8.68
N VAL A 69 11.06 -13.34 8.09
CA VAL A 69 12.47 -13.47 8.44
C VAL A 69 13.29 -13.80 7.20
N ARG A 70 14.49 -13.25 7.12
CA ARG A 70 15.47 -13.66 6.13
C ARG A 70 16.30 -14.83 6.70
N GLY A 71 16.18 -15.99 6.08
CA GLY A 71 16.95 -17.16 6.45
C GLY A 71 18.45 -17.00 6.14
N GLY A 72 19.27 -17.88 6.69
CA GLY A 72 20.70 -17.96 6.41
C GLY A 72 21.02 -18.24 4.94
N ASP A 73 20.07 -18.80 4.19
CA ASP A 73 20.12 -19.04 2.75
C ASP A 73 19.72 -17.81 1.90
N GLY A 74 19.47 -16.66 2.54
CA GLY A 74 19.05 -15.42 1.92
C GLY A 74 17.57 -15.36 1.53
N LYS A 75 16.82 -16.46 1.64
CA LYS A 75 15.40 -16.49 1.31
C LYS A 75 14.55 -15.89 2.43
N VAL A 76 13.54 -15.13 2.03
CA VAL A 76 12.55 -14.60 2.96
C VAL A 76 11.43 -15.62 3.15
N ARG A 77 11.07 -15.84 4.40
CA ARG A 77 9.97 -16.70 4.81
C ARG A 77 8.99 -15.93 5.69
N VAL A 78 7.73 -16.28 5.59
CA VAL A 78 6.66 -15.72 6.42
C VAL A 78 6.00 -16.86 7.17
N PHE A 79 5.77 -16.65 8.46
CA PHE A 79 5.12 -17.64 9.31
C PHE A 79 3.97 -17.01 10.08
N TYR A 80 2.93 -17.79 10.36
CA TYR A 80 1.98 -17.43 11.39
C TYR A 80 2.72 -17.34 12.74
N ASN A 81 2.54 -16.25 13.45
CA ASN A 81 3.18 -16.05 14.75
C ASN A 81 2.47 -16.84 15.84
N SER A 82 2.51 -18.17 15.71
CA SER A 82 1.80 -19.11 16.58
C SER A 82 2.62 -20.38 16.75
N CYS A 83 2.93 -20.71 17.98
CA CYS A 83 3.62 -21.97 18.33
C CYS A 83 2.73 -23.16 18.00
N THR A 84 3.28 -24.13 17.30
CA THR A 84 2.56 -25.37 16.92
C THR A 84 2.25 -26.30 18.11
N HIS A 85 2.77 -25.98 19.30
CA HIS A 85 2.40 -26.69 20.52
C HIS A 85 1.03 -26.22 21.06
N TRP A 86 0.94 -24.96 21.59
CA TRP A 86 -0.28 -24.42 22.20
C TRP A 86 -0.63 -23.01 21.73
N GLY A 87 -0.15 -22.58 20.59
CA GLY A 87 -0.58 -21.37 19.92
C GLY A 87 0.02 -20.05 20.46
N ALA A 88 0.93 -20.10 21.44
CA ALA A 88 1.53 -18.87 21.96
C ALA A 88 2.35 -18.14 20.88
N ASN A 89 2.33 -16.80 20.89
CA ASN A 89 3.15 -16.00 19.98
C ASN A 89 4.64 -16.27 20.23
N ILE A 90 5.34 -16.67 19.17
CA ILE A 90 6.76 -17.01 19.21
C ILE A 90 7.61 -15.77 19.13
N CYS A 91 7.39 -14.96 18.10
CA CYS A 91 8.05 -13.69 17.89
C CYS A 91 7.32 -12.61 18.70
N ARG A 92 7.94 -12.10 19.77
CA ARG A 92 7.35 -11.11 20.68
C ARG A 92 7.88 -9.70 20.46
N LEU A 93 9.02 -9.56 19.78
CA LEU A 93 9.59 -8.28 19.39
C LEU A 93 9.04 -7.87 18.02
N ASP A 94 8.93 -6.57 17.78
CA ASP A 94 8.47 -6.04 16.50
C ASP A 94 9.51 -6.24 15.40
N GLU A 95 10.80 -6.22 15.76
CA GLU A 95 11.94 -6.42 14.87
C GLU A 95 13.17 -6.94 15.62
N GLY A 96 14.12 -7.50 14.91
CA GLY A 96 15.40 -7.95 15.47
C GLY A 96 16.17 -8.83 14.49
N ASN A 97 17.19 -9.50 15.02
CA ASN A 97 17.99 -10.49 14.31
C ASN A 97 18.09 -11.77 15.16
N ALA A 98 17.68 -12.91 14.61
CA ALA A 98 17.70 -14.20 15.31
C ALA A 98 17.82 -15.36 14.32
N GLU A 99 18.61 -16.36 14.68
CA GLU A 99 18.64 -17.67 14.01
C GLU A 99 17.59 -18.64 14.58
N LEU A 100 17.25 -18.44 15.87
CA LEU A 100 16.35 -19.30 16.63
C LEU A 100 15.24 -18.47 17.28
N PHE A 101 14.03 -19.02 17.26
CA PHE A 101 12.84 -18.44 17.87
C PHE A 101 12.32 -19.41 18.94
N GLN A 102 12.54 -19.09 20.21
CA GLN A 102 12.08 -19.91 21.32
C GLN A 102 10.72 -19.42 21.84
N CYS A 103 9.77 -20.33 21.88
CA CYS A 103 8.47 -20.09 22.50
C CYS A 103 8.65 -19.90 24.01
N PHE A 104 8.22 -18.75 24.54
CA PHE A 104 8.37 -18.43 25.96
C PHE A 104 7.57 -19.34 26.90
N TYR A 105 6.55 -20.03 26.34
CA TYR A 105 5.63 -20.82 27.17
C TYR A 105 6.22 -22.18 27.57
N HIS A 106 6.70 -22.97 26.61
CA HIS A 106 7.26 -24.31 26.87
C HIS A 106 8.63 -24.53 26.22
N ALA A 107 9.32 -23.44 25.84
CA ALA A 107 10.65 -23.45 25.26
C ALA A 107 10.81 -24.29 23.96
N TRP A 108 9.73 -24.62 23.24
CA TRP A 108 9.86 -25.14 21.89
C TRP A 108 10.61 -24.14 21.04
N THR A 109 11.66 -24.59 20.34
CA THR A 109 12.58 -23.74 19.63
C THR A 109 12.56 -24.06 18.14
N PHE A 110 12.35 -23.02 17.33
CA PHE A 110 12.29 -23.11 15.88
C PHE A 110 13.48 -22.34 15.28
N ASN A 111 14.00 -22.85 14.16
CA ASN A 111 14.99 -22.09 13.39
C ASN A 111 14.30 -21.06 12.44
N ASN A 112 15.09 -20.25 11.75
CA ASN A 112 14.58 -19.27 10.80
C ASN A 112 14.15 -19.85 9.43
N HIS A 113 14.20 -21.20 9.30
CA HIS A 113 13.57 -21.96 8.22
C HIS A 113 12.17 -22.44 8.60
N GLY A 114 11.81 -22.34 9.89
CA GLY A 114 10.54 -22.79 10.43
C GLY A 114 10.58 -24.19 11.04
N ASP A 115 11.71 -24.88 11.00
CA ASP A 115 11.79 -26.25 11.54
C ASP A 115 11.83 -26.20 13.06
N LEU A 116 11.11 -27.14 13.72
CA LEU A 116 11.20 -27.35 15.15
C LEU A 116 12.52 -28.08 15.47
N VAL A 117 13.45 -27.38 16.11
CA VAL A 117 14.81 -27.90 16.36
C VAL A 117 15.00 -28.45 17.78
N SER A 118 14.24 -27.94 18.74
CA SER A 118 14.35 -28.39 20.14
C SER A 118 13.00 -28.43 20.85
N VAL A 119 12.80 -29.49 21.62
CA VAL A 119 11.63 -29.73 22.49
C VAL A 119 12.16 -30.16 23.85
N PRO A 120 11.85 -29.45 24.95
CA PRO A 120 12.21 -29.89 26.28
C PRO A 120 11.53 -31.21 26.62
N ASP A 121 12.26 -32.12 27.27
CA ASP A 121 11.78 -33.44 27.63
C ASP A 121 11.08 -34.18 26.46
N GLU A 122 11.68 -34.14 25.28
CA GLU A 122 11.15 -34.78 24.07
C GLU A 122 10.77 -36.29 24.30
N PRO A 123 11.52 -37.08 25.12
CA PRO A 123 11.12 -38.45 25.44
C PRO A 123 9.77 -38.60 26.16
N GLY A 124 9.26 -37.54 26.77
CA GLY A 124 7.91 -37.50 27.36
C GLY A 124 6.79 -37.63 26.34
N TYR A 125 7.08 -37.41 25.04
CA TYR A 125 6.14 -37.64 23.95
C TYR A 125 6.19 -39.11 23.48
N GLY A 126 5.05 -39.68 23.16
CA GLY A 126 4.97 -41.06 22.65
C GLY A 126 5.53 -41.24 21.24
N SER A 127 5.62 -42.50 20.79
CA SER A 127 6.19 -42.88 19.49
C SER A 127 5.49 -42.26 18.25
N GLY A 128 4.30 -41.68 18.43
CA GLY A 128 3.58 -40.97 17.37
C GLY A 128 4.02 -39.51 17.19
N PHE A 129 4.81 -38.95 18.09
CA PHE A 129 5.34 -37.58 17.96
C PHE A 129 6.38 -37.53 16.87
N ARG A 130 6.21 -36.57 15.97
CA ARG A 130 7.17 -36.31 14.88
C ARG A 130 7.53 -34.85 14.86
N LYS A 131 8.69 -34.54 15.39
CA LYS A 131 9.22 -33.17 15.49
C LYS A 131 9.27 -32.49 14.13
N GLU A 132 9.63 -33.23 13.08
CA GLU A 132 9.73 -32.72 11.70
C GLU A 132 8.38 -32.27 11.14
N ALA A 133 7.27 -32.76 11.67
CA ALA A 133 5.92 -32.35 11.27
C ALA A 133 5.37 -31.18 12.11
N MET A 134 6.11 -30.72 13.12
CA MET A 134 5.68 -29.67 14.06
C MET A 134 6.39 -28.34 13.82
N GLY A 135 6.86 -28.11 12.61
CA GLY A 135 7.43 -26.84 12.19
C GLY A 135 6.41 -25.70 12.18
N LEU A 136 6.90 -24.46 12.04
CA LEU A 136 6.06 -23.28 11.88
C LEU A 136 5.26 -23.36 10.58
N VAL A 137 4.05 -22.84 10.61
CA VAL A 137 3.15 -22.83 9.46
C VAL A 137 3.27 -21.51 8.71
N SER A 138 3.46 -21.59 7.40
CA SER A 138 3.48 -20.44 6.50
C SER A 138 2.09 -20.17 5.91
N PRO A 139 1.77 -18.90 5.56
CA PRO A 139 0.66 -18.63 4.67
C PRO A 139 0.78 -19.43 3.37
N PRO A 140 -0.33 -19.83 2.73
CA PRO A 140 -0.31 -20.63 1.50
C PRO A 140 0.51 -20.04 0.37
N ARG A 141 0.55 -18.71 0.26
CA ARG A 141 1.29 -18.01 -0.79
C ARG A 141 2.07 -16.84 -0.20
N VAL A 142 3.34 -16.77 -0.53
CA VAL A 142 4.26 -15.66 -0.26
C VAL A 142 5.04 -15.40 -1.53
N ASP A 143 5.06 -14.16 -1.97
CA ASP A 143 5.84 -13.78 -3.16
C ASP A 143 6.28 -12.32 -3.07
N ASN A 144 7.17 -11.90 -3.98
CA ASN A 144 7.62 -10.53 -4.04
C ASN A 144 7.72 -10.01 -5.47
N TYR A 145 7.49 -8.72 -5.62
CA TYR A 145 7.76 -7.99 -6.84
C TYR A 145 8.74 -6.86 -6.55
N ARG A 146 9.97 -6.98 -7.03
CA ARG A 146 11.03 -5.96 -6.91
C ARG A 146 11.27 -5.48 -5.47
N GLY A 147 11.23 -6.40 -4.50
CA GLY A 147 11.44 -6.11 -3.08
C GLY A 147 10.18 -5.77 -2.29
N LEU A 148 9.04 -5.64 -2.93
CA LEU A 148 7.74 -5.52 -2.29
C LEU A 148 7.19 -6.93 -2.02
N TYR A 149 7.08 -7.33 -0.76
CA TYR A 149 6.59 -8.66 -0.35
C TYR A 149 5.09 -8.65 -0.10
N PHE A 150 4.45 -9.71 -0.56
CA PHE A 150 3.01 -9.94 -0.40
C PHE A 150 2.76 -11.34 0.11
N VAL A 151 1.63 -11.48 0.82
CA VAL A 151 1.11 -12.77 1.28
C VAL A 151 -0.33 -12.95 0.79
N SER A 152 -0.75 -14.20 0.60
CA SER A 152 -2.17 -14.53 0.46
C SER A 152 -2.50 -15.75 1.30
N PHE A 153 -3.68 -15.71 1.91
CA PHE A 153 -4.21 -16.81 2.71
C PHE A 153 -4.98 -17.83 1.86
N SER A 154 -5.09 -17.58 0.56
CA SER A 154 -5.70 -18.49 -0.41
C SER A 154 -4.65 -19.25 -1.21
N PRO A 155 -4.68 -20.59 -1.23
CA PRO A 155 -3.80 -21.37 -2.10
C PRO A 155 -4.14 -21.22 -3.59
N SER A 156 -5.37 -20.80 -3.92
CA SER A 156 -5.89 -20.69 -5.28
C SER A 156 -5.79 -19.27 -5.87
N VAL A 157 -5.18 -18.30 -5.16
CA VAL A 157 -4.93 -16.98 -5.74
C VAL A 157 -4.01 -17.11 -6.97
N GLU A 158 -4.24 -16.32 -8.01
CA GLU A 158 -3.33 -16.24 -9.16
C GLU A 158 -1.91 -15.83 -8.70
N ASP A 159 -0.88 -16.08 -9.52
CA ASP A 159 0.48 -15.65 -9.19
C ASP A 159 0.56 -14.11 -9.06
N LEU A 160 1.49 -13.63 -8.24
CA LEU A 160 1.59 -12.19 -7.91
C LEU A 160 1.80 -11.32 -9.16
N VAL A 161 2.60 -11.80 -10.13
CA VAL A 161 2.91 -11.03 -11.35
C VAL A 161 1.66 -10.85 -12.22
N SER A 162 0.86 -11.90 -12.34
CA SER A 162 -0.46 -11.86 -13.02
C SER A 162 -1.46 -10.99 -12.27
N TYR A 163 -1.48 -11.10 -10.92
CA TYR A 163 -2.34 -10.27 -10.07
C TYR A 163 -2.05 -8.78 -10.21
N LEU A 164 -0.77 -8.39 -10.19
CA LEU A 164 -0.36 -7.00 -10.37
C LEU A 164 -0.68 -6.47 -11.76
N GLY A 165 -0.69 -7.33 -12.79
CA GLY A 165 -1.05 -6.93 -14.15
C GLY A 165 -0.31 -5.68 -14.62
N ASP A 166 -1.05 -4.71 -15.14
CA ASP A 166 -0.51 -3.43 -15.65
C ASP A 166 0.03 -2.50 -14.53
N ALA A 167 -0.31 -2.75 -13.26
CA ALA A 167 0.23 -1.98 -12.15
C ALA A 167 1.76 -2.11 -12.03
N LYS A 168 2.35 -3.18 -12.56
CA LYS A 168 3.81 -3.38 -12.62
C LYS A 168 4.53 -2.25 -13.33
N ASP A 169 3.98 -1.75 -14.43
CA ASP A 169 4.61 -0.70 -15.22
C ASP A 169 4.78 0.60 -14.41
N TYR A 170 3.80 0.89 -13.54
CA TYR A 170 3.84 2.06 -12.66
C TYR A 170 4.72 1.83 -11.42
N ILE A 171 4.76 0.60 -10.88
CA ILE A 171 5.74 0.21 -9.86
C ILE A 171 7.15 0.37 -10.42
N ASP A 172 7.39 -0.08 -11.65
CA ASP A 172 8.68 0.00 -12.31
C ASP A 172 9.11 1.46 -12.58
N LEU A 173 8.18 2.33 -13.00
CA LEU A 173 8.46 3.77 -13.11
C LEU A 173 8.94 4.41 -11.80
N ILE A 174 8.48 3.89 -10.66
CA ILE A 174 8.91 4.37 -9.34
C ILE A 174 10.26 3.75 -8.98
N LEU A 175 10.40 2.44 -9.10
CA LEU A 175 11.58 1.72 -8.62
C LEU A 175 12.82 1.92 -9.52
N ASP A 176 12.63 2.17 -10.81
CA ASP A 176 13.71 2.46 -11.77
C ASP A 176 14.34 3.86 -11.55
N GLN A 177 13.74 4.73 -10.72
CA GLN A 177 14.32 6.03 -10.37
C GLN A 177 15.62 5.90 -9.52
N SER A 178 16.00 4.71 -9.09
CA SER A 178 17.26 4.44 -8.38
C SER A 178 17.93 3.17 -8.90
N GLU A 179 19.15 3.29 -9.39
CA GLU A 179 19.94 2.13 -9.85
C GLU A 179 20.40 1.23 -8.71
N GLU A 180 20.80 1.82 -7.60
CA GLU A 180 21.24 1.11 -6.40
C GLU A 180 20.10 0.51 -5.60
N GLY A 181 18.85 0.69 -6.07
CA GLY A 181 17.64 0.27 -5.40
C GLY A 181 17.21 1.22 -4.29
N TRP A 182 16.23 0.76 -3.53
CA TRP A 182 15.54 1.54 -2.51
C TRP A 182 15.73 0.96 -1.12
N ARG A 183 15.55 1.81 -0.11
CA ARG A 183 15.48 1.38 1.30
C ARG A 183 14.34 2.09 2.02
N VAL A 184 13.67 1.37 2.91
CA VAL A 184 12.78 1.95 3.90
C VAL A 184 13.63 2.73 4.90
N ILE A 185 13.25 3.98 5.14
CA ILE A 185 13.91 4.81 6.13
C ILE A 185 13.30 4.52 7.51
N PRO A 186 14.10 4.33 8.56
CA PRO A 186 13.59 4.18 9.93
C PRO A 186 12.72 5.36 10.35
N GLY A 187 11.73 5.10 11.20
CA GLY A 187 10.75 6.12 11.61
C GLY A 187 9.37 5.89 11.00
N THR A 188 8.93 4.63 10.96
CA THR A 188 7.57 4.24 10.53
C THR A 188 6.51 5.02 11.29
N GLN A 189 5.59 5.64 10.58
CA GLN A 189 4.42 6.30 11.14
C GLN A 189 3.29 5.28 11.26
N LYS A 190 2.69 5.19 12.45
CA LYS A 190 1.48 4.40 12.70
C LYS A 190 0.42 5.30 13.32
N TYR A 191 -0.79 5.22 12.83
CA TYR A 191 -1.92 5.98 13.33
C TYR A 191 -3.23 5.25 13.10
N SER A 192 -4.21 5.60 13.92
CA SER A 192 -5.57 5.08 13.85
C SER A 192 -6.47 6.04 13.08
N VAL A 193 -7.41 5.50 12.33
CA VAL A 193 -8.45 6.28 11.65
C VAL A 193 -9.81 5.67 12.00
N ARG A 194 -10.71 6.49 12.54
CA ARG A 194 -12.10 6.10 12.84
C ARG A 194 -12.96 6.16 11.59
N ALA A 195 -12.56 5.39 10.60
CA ALA A 195 -13.26 5.26 9.33
C ALA A 195 -13.09 3.85 8.76
N ASN A 196 -13.98 3.50 7.84
CA ASN A 196 -13.92 2.26 7.10
C ASN A 196 -12.68 2.23 6.19
N TRP A 197 -12.04 1.07 6.06
CA TRP A 197 -10.84 0.88 5.24
C TRP A 197 -10.99 1.35 3.78
N LYS A 198 -12.19 1.25 3.22
CA LYS A 198 -12.48 1.72 1.86
C LYS A 198 -12.28 3.23 1.71
N MET A 199 -12.49 4.00 2.78
CA MET A 199 -12.22 5.45 2.75
C MET A 199 -10.74 5.73 2.53
N PHE A 200 -9.83 4.97 3.17
CA PHE A 200 -8.40 5.11 2.92
C PHE A 200 -8.03 4.75 1.48
N SER A 201 -8.58 3.64 0.95
CA SER A 201 -8.31 3.20 -0.41
C SER A 201 -8.77 4.21 -1.45
N LEU A 202 -9.97 4.79 -1.24
CA LEU A 202 -10.54 5.81 -2.11
C LEU A 202 -9.77 7.12 -2.03
N ASN A 203 -9.46 7.61 -0.83
CA ASN A 203 -8.65 8.81 -0.62
C ASN A 203 -7.26 8.66 -1.26
N SER A 204 -6.67 7.47 -1.20
CA SER A 204 -5.36 7.17 -1.80
C SER A 204 -5.35 7.19 -3.33
N LEU A 205 -6.51 7.10 -3.99
CA LEU A 205 -6.67 7.19 -5.43
C LEU A 205 -7.17 8.58 -5.88
N ASP A 206 -7.79 9.34 -5.01
CA ASP A 206 -8.50 10.54 -5.39
C ASP A 206 -7.57 11.77 -5.46
N ASN A 207 -7.39 12.33 -6.64
CA ASN A 207 -6.70 13.61 -6.83
C ASN A 207 -7.67 14.82 -6.80
N TYR A 208 -8.97 14.59 -6.84
CA TYR A 208 -9.97 15.65 -6.85
C TYR A 208 -10.04 16.43 -5.54
N HIS A 209 -9.85 15.75 -4.39
CA HIS A 209 -9.82 16.39 -3.08
C HIS A 209 -8.55 17.21 -2.82
N VAL A 210 -7.44 16.88 -3.52
CA VAL A 210 -6.10 17.37 -3.15
C VAL A 210 -6.03 18.89 -3.10
N ARG A 211 -6.58 19.58 -4.09
CA ARG A 211 -6.47 21.05 -4.17
C ARG A 211 -7.36 21.78 -3.16
N PRO A 212 -8.64 21.44 -2.99
CA PRO A 212 -9.48 22.09 -1.98
C PRO A 212 -9.07 21.75 -0.54
N LEU A 213 -8.75 20.48 -0.26
CA LEU A 213 -8.46 20.01 1.09
C LEU A 213 -7.09 20.49 1.58
N HIS A 214 -6.05 20.38 0.74
CA HIS A 214 -4.67 20.74 1.10
C HIS A 214 -4.27 22.16 0.68
N SER A 215 -5.20 23.09 0.65
CA SER A 215 -4.95 24.47 0.21
C SER A 215 -3.86 25.18 1.03
N THR A 216 -3.69 24.83 2.30
CA THR A 216 -2.65 25.34 3.19
C THR A 216 -1.25 24.92 2.73
N PHE A 217 -1.07 23.65 2.33
CA PHE A 217 0.19 23.18 1.77
C PHE A 217 0.57 23.91 0.50
N PHE A 218 -0.38 24.14 -0.40
CA PHE A 218 -0.11 24.88 -1.63
C PHE A 218 0.30 26.31 -1.37
N LYS A 219 -0.38 27.03 -0.46
CA LYS A 219 0.03 28.38 -0.05
C LYS A 219 1.42 28.41 0.57
N TYR A 220 1.75 27.40 1.39
CA TYR A 220 3.09 27.27 1.95
C TYR A 220 4.15 27.09 0.87
N THR A 221 3.97 26.13 -0.05
CA THR A 221 4.94 25.90 -1.12
C THR A 221 5.08 27.12 -2.07
N GLU A 222 3.98 27.78 -2.40
CA GLU A 222 3.99 29.02 -3.19
C GLU A 222 4.78 30.14 -2.50
N SER A 223 4.72 30.24 -1.17
CA SER A 223 5.47 31.25 -0.40
C SER A 223 6.98 31.04 -0.42
N LEU A 224 7.46 29.85 -0.73
CA LEU A 224 8.89 29.51 -0.83
C LEU A 224 9.50 29.93 -2.17
N GLY A 225 8.69 30.32 -3.15
CA GLY A 225 9.12 30.70 -4.49
C GLY A 225 8.98 29.57 -5.53
N ALA A 226 9.40 29.84 -6.75
CA ALA A 226 9.30 28.91 -7.86
C ALA A 226 10.45 27.90 -7.85
N GLY A 227 10.13 26.65 -8.16
CA GLY A 227 11.12 25.61 -8.45
C GLY A 227 11.70 25.70 -9.87
N ASP A 228 12.35 24.63 -10.30
CA ASP A 228 12.79 24.49 -11.69
C ASP A 228 11.58 24.65 -12.64
N PRO A 229 11.78 25.23 -13.82
CA PRO A 229 10.68 25.40 -14.77
C PRO A 229 10.12 24.06 -15.19
N PRO A 230 8.79 23.96 -15.44
CA PRO A 230 8.18 22.74 -15.90
C PRO A 230 8.81 22.30 -17.22
N VAL A 231 9.08 21.01 -17.33
CA VAL A 231 9.58 20.38 -18.56
C VAL A 231 8.38 20.05 -19.45
N SER A 232 8.45 20.42 -20.71
CA SER A 232 7.43 20.04 -21.69
C SER A 232 7.39 18.53 -21.86
N PRO A 233 6.18 17.92 -21.87
CA PRO A 233 6.07 16.49 -22.09
C PRO A 233 6.52 16.13 -23.52
N PRO A 234 7.31 15.07 -23.70
CA PRO A 234 7.74 14.60 -25.02
C PRO A 234 6.61 13.89 -25.79
N THR A 235 5.53 13.54 -25.11
CA THR A 235 4.37 12.84 -25.62
C THR A 235 3.07 13.46 -25.11
N GLU A 236 1.95 13.05 -25.65
CA GLU A 236 0.62 13.49 -25.19
C GLU A 236 0.23 12.91 -23.82
N PHE A 237 0.89 11.84 -23.38
CA PHE A 237 0.58 11.22 -22.08
C PHE A 237 1.48 11.81 -20.96
N PRO A 238 0.93 12.10 -19.77
CA PRO A 238 -0.46 11.93 -19.34
C PRO A 238 -1.39 13.10 -19.71
N GLY A 239 -0.88 14.08 -20.44
CA GLY A 239 -1.56 15.33 -20.75
C GLY A 239 -1.52 16.36 -19.60
N PRO A 240 -1.93 17.59 -19.85
CA PRO A 240 -1.79 18.71 -18.88
C PRO A 240 -2.65 18.55 -17.63
N GLN A 241 -3.74 17.78 -17.71
CA GLN A 241 -4.62 17.50 -16.57
C GLN A 241 -4.35 16.14 -15.92
N GLY A 242 -3.35 15.39 -16.42
CA GLY A 242 -3.08 14.02 -15.99
C GLY A 242 -4.14 13.02 -16.43
N ARG A 243 -3.99 11.80 -15.98
CA ARG A 243 -4.90 10.67 -16.28
C ARG A 243 -5.17 9.85 -15.03
N ALA A 244 -6.43 9.55 -14.78
CA ALA A 244 -6.87 8.49 -13.89
C ALA A 244 -7.00 7.20 -14.69
N LEU A 245 -6.39 6.13 -14.23
CA LEU A 245 -6.33 4.85 -14.95
C LEU A 245 -6.87 3.72 -14.06
N SER A 246 -7.82 3.00 -14.61
CA SER A 246 -8.25 1.72 -14.07
C SER A 246 -7.30 0.64 -14.54
N LEU A 247 -6.72 -0.08 -13.61
CA LEU A 247 -5.85 -1.22 -13.86
C LEU A 247 -6.59 -2.52 -13.54
N ARG A 248 -6.01 -3.66 -13.91
CA ARG A 248 -6.60 -4.97 -13.63
C ARG A 248 -6.77 -5.19 -12.11
N ASN A 249 -7.68 -6.08 -11.72
CA ASN A 249 -7.91 -6.55 -10.34
C ASN A 249 -8.24 -5.44 -9.31
N GLY A 250 -8.90 -4.35 -9.77
CA GLY A 250 -9.26 -3.23 -8.89
C GLY A 250 -8.10 -2.31 -8.52
N HIS A 251 -6.92 -2.54 -9.08
CA HIS A 251 -5.81 -1.59 -8.98
C HIS A 251 -6.13 -0.31 -9.74
N GLY A 252 -5.54 0.77 -9.30
CA GLY A 252 -5.73 2.07 -9.95
C GLY A 252 -4.52 2.98 -9.76
N VAL A 253 -4.36 3.91 -10.69
CA VAL A 253 -3.32 4.92 -10.59
C VAL A 253 -3.78 6.24 -11.19
N ASP A 254 -3.49 7.33 -10.50
CA ASP A 254 -3.45 8.66 -11.06
C ASP A 254 -2.03 9.00 -11.49
N VAL A 255 -1.87 9.47 -12.73
CA VAL A 255 -0.61 10.00 -13.25
C VAL A 255 -0.86 11.44 -13.69
N PHE A 256 -0.16 12.39 -13.09
CA PHE A 256 -0.36 13.81 -13.39
C PHE A 256 0.95 14.60 -13.33
N PRO A 257 1.06 15.70 -14.11
CA PRO A 257 2.28 16.51 -14.13
C PRO A 257 2.66 17.04 -12.75
N SER A 258 3.95 17.00 -12.43
CA SER A 258 4.51 17.58 -11.21
C SER A 258 4.82 19.05 -11.42
N VAL A 259 3.79 19.88 -11.51
CA VAL A 259 3.94 21.33 -11.66
C VAL A 259 4.06 21.98 -10.29
N ASN A 260 5.10 22.78 -10.07
CA ASN A 260 5.37 23.50 -8.82
C ASN A 260 5.39 22.60 -7.56
N ARG A 261 5.91 21.39 -7.70
CA ARG A 261 6.05 20.45 -6.58
C ARG A 261 7.47 19.89 -6.52
N ALA A 262 7.99 19.79 -5.31
CA ALA A 262 9.28 19.20 -5.05
C ALA A 262 9.27 17.69 -5.39
N ARG A 263 10.16 17.30 -6.29
CA ARG A 263 10.43 15.89 -6.60
C ARG A 263 11.91 15.61 -6.33
N PRO A 264 12.27 15.07 -5.16
CA PRO A 264 13.67 14.89 -4.74
C PRO A 264 14.54 14.09 -5.71
N ILE A 265 13.94 13.37 -6.64
CA ILE A 265 14.72 12.58 -7.62
C ILE A 265 15.04 13.38 -8.86
N ALA A 266 14.19 14.34 -9.22
CA ALA A 266 14.30 14.85 -10.58
C ALA A 266 13.77 16.25 -10.84
N HIS A 267 13.12 16.88 -9.88
CA HIS A 267 12.59 18.23 -10.04
C HIS A 267 12.84 19.04 -8.78
N TRP A 268 13.78 19.97 -8.88
CA TRP A 268 14.14 20.80 -7.76
C TRP A 268 13.07 21.86 -7.48
N HIS A 269 12.85 22.12 -6.17
CA HIS A 269 12.01 23.19 -5.65
C HIS A 269 12.70 23.77 -4.40
N PRO A 270 12.56 25.07 -4.06
CA PRO A 270 13.20 25.68 -2.89
C PRO A 270 13.03 24.94 -1.57
N ILE A 271 11.95 24.21 -1.38
CA ILE A 271 11.73 23.35 -0.20
C ILE A 271 12.82 22.27 -0.03
N LEU A 272 13.51 21.90 -1.11
CA LEU A 272 14.60 20.91 -1.09
C LEU A 272 15.98 21.54 -0.81
N GLY A 273 16.05 22.87 -0.64
CA GLY A 273 17.30 23.60 -0.42
C GLY A 273 18.16 23.73 -1.68
N GLU A 274 18.97 24.78 -1.76
CA GLU A 274 19.88 25.01 -2.90
C GLU A 274 21.01 23.97 -2.96
N ASP A 275 21.43 23.44 -1.81
CA ASP A 275 22.48 22.45 -1.66
C ASP A 275 22.17 21.10 -2.35
N SER A 276 20.91 20.76 -2.53
CA SER A 276 20.48 19.52 -3.21
C SER A 276 20.29 19.66 -4.73
N LYS A 277 20.32 20.86 -5.26
CA LYS A 277 19.92 21.20 -6.64
C LYS A 277 20.72 20.48 -7.70
N GLU A 278 22.05 20.45 -7.53
CA GLU A 278 22.95 19.82 -8.46
C GLU A 278 22.78 18.31 -8.49
N GLU A 279 22.67 17.67 -7.32
CA GLU A 279 22.44 16.22 -7.23
C GLU A 279 21.12 15.81 -7.89
N ILE A 280 20.03 16.57 -7.66
CA ILE A 280 18.72 16.31 -8.27
C ILE A 280 18.81 16.41 -9.81
N ARG A 281 19.49 17.42 -10.33
CA ARG A 281 19.67 17.62 -11.78
C ARG A 281 20.51 16.51 -12.41
N ASN A 282 21.59 16.09 -11.74
CA ASN A 282 22.46 14.99 -12.19
C ASN A 282 21.69 13.65 -12.20
N ARG A 283 20.86 13.37 -11.20
CA ARG A 283 19.99 12.19 -11.19
C ARG A 283 19.05 12.17 -12.38
N ARG A 284 18.42 13.30 -12.67
CA ARG A 284 17.56 13.43 -13.85
C ARG A 284 18.33 13.15 -15.14
N ALA A 285 19.50 13.75 -15.29
CA ALA A 285 20.33 13.55 -16.49
C ALA A 285 20.70 12.06 -16.69
N GLY A 286 21.08 11.36 -15.63
CA GLY A 286 21.34 9.92 -15.66
C GLY A 286 20.12 9.10 -16.07
N LEU A 287 18.92 9.45 -15.58
CA LEU A 287 17.70 8.76 -15.98
C LEU A 287 17.36 8.99 -17.46
N VAL A 288 17.59 10.20 -17.99
CA VAL A 288 17.42 10.50 -19.42
C VAL A 288 18.41 9.69 -20.26
N GLU A 289 19.67 9.63 -19.86
CA GLU A 289 20.70 8.85 -20.55
C GLU A 289 20.34 7.36 -20.60
N LYS A 290 19.85 6.81 -19.50
CA LYS A 290 19.56 5.38 -19.36
C LYS A 290 18.24 4.95 -20.02
N PHE A 291 17.18 5.73 -19.86
CA PHE A 291 15.82 5.33 -20.22
C PHE A 291 15.22 6.13 -21.39
N GLY A 292 15.92 7.15 -21.86
CA GLY A 292 15.41 8.09 -22.87
C GLY A 292 14.46 9.15 -22.30
N GLU A 293 14.21 10.20 -23.06
CA GLU A 293 13.45 11.39 -22.63
C GLU A 293 12.00 11.05 -22.19
N GLU A 294 11.31 10.18 -22.92
CA GLU A 294 9.90 9.85 -22.64
C GLU A 294 9.75 9.15 -21.27
N ARG A 295 10.51 8.07 -21.04
CA ARG A 295 10.43 7.32 -19.79
C ARG A 295 10.97 8.15 -18.62
N ALA A 296 12.07 8.88 -18.83
CA ALA A 296 12.60 9.80 -17.82
C ALA A 296 11.61 10.90 -17.48
N TYR A 297 10.86 11.45 -18.46
CA TYR A 297 9.80 12.43 -18.19
C TYR A 297 8.73 11.85 -17.25
N LEU A 298 8.25 10.63 -17.52
CA LEU A 298 7.27 9.98 -16.66
C LEU A 298 7.81 9.72 -15.24
N MET A 299 9.08 9.35 -15.10
CA MET A 299 9.70 9.17 -13.79
C MET A 299 9.87 10.48 -13.04
N CYS A 300 10.34 11.51 -13.71
CA CYS A 300 10.85 12.73 -13.12
C CYS A 300 9.82 13.85 -13.00
N ASN A 301 8.94 13.97 -13.96
CA ASN A 301 8.04 15.11 -14.12
C ASN A 301 6.57 14.79 -13.91
N THR A 302 6.24 13.56 -13.52
CA THR A 302 4.87 13.19 -13.14
C THR A 302 4.81 12.65 -11.71
N ASN A 303 3.70 12.89 -11.06
CA ASN A 303 3.33 12.29 -9.77
C ASN A 303 2.45 11.07 -10.00
N ARG A 304 2.46 10.14 -9.04
CA ARG A 304 1.62 8.95 -9.04
C ARG A 304 0.96 8.73 -7.70
N LEU A 305 -0.36 8.57 -7.71
CA LEU A 305 -1.15 8.03 -6.62
C LEU A 305 -1.60 6.66 -7.06
N MET A 306 -1.08 5.59 -6.48
CA MET A 306 -1.38 4.23 -6.90
C MET A 306 -1.90 3.41 -5.74
N LEU A 307 -2.97 2.67 -6.00
CA LEU A 307 -3.50 1.64 -5.10
C LEU A 307 -3.30 0.26 -5.73
N ILE A 308 -2.63 -0.61 -5.01
CA ILE A 308 -2.65 -2.06 -5.23
C ILE A 308 -3.73 -2.64 -4.32
N TYR A 309 -4.84 -3.02 -4.93
CA TYR A 309 -5.99 -3.57 -4.22
C TYR A 309 -5.60 -4.82 -3.41
N PRO A 310 -6.08 -5.02 -2.17
CA PRO A 310 -7.00 -4.12 -1.48
C PRO A 310 -6.31 -3.14 -0.52
N ASN A 311 -5.09 -3.41 0.00
CA ASN A 311 -4.59 -2.79 1.23
C ASN A 311 -3.29 -2.00 1.09
N PHE A 312 -2.79 -1.79 -0.12
CA PHE A 312 -1.48 -1.18 -0.32
C PHE A 312 -1.52 0.00 -1.30
N ALA A 313 -1.11 1.17 -0.82
CA ALA A 313 -0.93 2.35 -1.66
C ALA A 313 0.56 2.69 -1.78
N LEU A 314 1.01 2.87 -3.03
CA LEU A 314 2.36 3.30 -3.37
C LEU A 314 2.27 4.69 -4.01
N HIS A 315 2.67 5.70 -3.25
CA HIS A 315 2.60 7.09 -3.69
C HIS A 315 3.98 7.62 -4.03
N ASP A 316 4.07 8.32 -5.14
CA ASP A 316 5.27 9.01 -5.62
C ASP A 316 4.90 10.46 -5.93
N ILE A 317 4.87 11.28 -4.88
CA ILE A 317 4.50 12.71 -4.92
C ILE A 317 5.64 13.56 -4.36
N ALA A 318 5.60 13.90 -3.07
CA ALA A 318 6.65 14.67 -2.37
C ALA A 318 7.85 13.78 -1.97
N GLY A 319 7.77 12.52 -2.23
CA GLY A 319 8.70 11.43 -1.99
C GLY A 319 7.97 10.13 -2.24
N VAL A 320 8.67 9.01 -2.19
CA VAL A 320 8.05 7.70 -2.34
C VAL A 320 7.60 7.18 -0.98
N SER A 321 6.34 6.84 -0.84
CA SER A 321 5.79 6.28 0.39
C SER A 321 5.02 4.98 0.16
N LEU A 322 5.24 4.04 1.07
CA LEU A 322 4.50 2.80 1.20
C LEU A 322 3.43 3.02 2.28
N ARG A 323 2.18 2.90 1.92
CA ARG A 323 1.04 3.11 2.82
C ARG A 323 0.19 1.86 2.81
N TYR A 324 -0.07 1.30 3.96
CA TYR A 324 -0.92 0.11 4.08
C TYR A 324 -1.72 0.16 5.38
N PHE A 325 -2.82 -0.56 5.40
CA PHE A 325 -3.73 -0.54 6.54
C PHE A 325 -4.11 -1.95 7.00
N GLU A 326 -4.50 -2.01 8.27
CA GLU A 326 -5.13 -3.15 8.92
C GLU A 326 -6.61 -2.79 9.21
N PRO A 327 -7.59 -3.49 8.63
CA PRO A 327 -9.00 -3.28 8.93
C PRO A 327 -9.33 -3.95 10.26
N VAL A 328 -9.59 -3.17 11.30
CA VAL A 328 -9.83 -3.68 12.66
C VAL A 328 -11.34 -3.83 12.94
N ALA A 329 -12.14 -2.88 12.47
CA ALA A 329 -13.59 -2.89 12.60
C ALA A 329 -14.24 -2.21 11.36
N PRO A 330 -15.56 -2.33 11.17
CA PRO A 330 -16.22 -1.68 10.05
C PRO A 330 -15.99 -0.17 9.93
N ASP A 331 -15.71 0.50 11.05
CA ASP A 331 -15.48 1.94 11.14
C ASP A 331 -14.16 2.31 11.84
N TYR A 332 -13.18 1.39 11.79
CA TYR A 332 -11.87 1.62 12.41
C TYR A 332 -10.76 0.83 11.70
N MET A 333 -9.69 1.51 11.38
CA MET A 333 -8.48 0.92 10.80
C MET A 333 -7.21 1.49 11.44
N GLU A 334 -6.13 0.73 11.37
CA GLU A 334 -4.78 1.17 11.67
C GLU A 334 -4.00 1.33 10.37
N VAL A 335 -3.36 2.46 10.21
CA VAL A 335 -2.58 2.77 9.00
C VAL A 335 -1.10 2.83 9.34
N THR A 336 -0.29 2.25 8.47
CA THR A 336 1.16 2.35 8.54
C THR A 336 1.69 3.05 7.29
N VAL A 337 2.59 4.02 7.50
CA VAL A 337 3.27 4.75 6.43
C VAL A 337 4.78 4.66 6.62
N GLN A 338 5.46 4.27 5.56
CA GLN A 338 6.92 4.19 5.48
C GLN A 338 7.41 5.02 4.30
N THR A 339 8.55 5.67 4.46
CA THR A 339 9.21 6.41 3.39
C THR A 339 10.28 5.53 2.74
N LEU A 340 10.29 5.48 1.42
CA LEU A 340 11.41 4.94 0.64
C LEU A 340 12.36 6.06 0.23
N ALA A 341 13.66 5.79 0.34
CA ALA A 341 14.71 6.63 -0.25
C ALA A 341 15.65 5.78 -1.12
N PRO A 342 16.21 6.35 -2.18
CA PRO A 342 17.25 5.69 -2.98
C PRO A 342 18.46 5.32 -2.12
N ARG A 343 19.06 4.18 -2.39
CA ARG A 343 20.42 3.89 -1.93
C ARG A 343 21.38 4.83 -2.66
N GLY A 344 22.53 5.17 -2.04
CA GLY A 344 23.51 6.07 -2.66
C GLY A 344 23.10 7.55 -2.75
N GLU A 345 21.99 7.96 -2.11
CA GLU A 345 21.62 9.36 -1.96
C GLU A 345 22.51 10.05 -0.92
N SER A 346 22.93 11.31 -1.16
CA SER A 346 23.69 12.08 -0.19
C SER A 346 22.88 12.28 1.12
N ALA A 347 23.58 12.49 2.24
CA ALA A 347 22.92 12.74 3.52
C ALA A 347 22.10 14.04 3.48
N GLU A 348 22.58 15.05 2.76
CA GLU A 348 21.90 16.33 2.56
C GLU A 348 20.58 16.16 1.83
N LEU A 349 20.58 15.44 0.68
CA LEU A 349 19.37 15.21 -0.08
C LEU A 349 18.39 14.30 0.67
N LEU A 350 18.89 13.29 1.39
CA LEU A 350 18.05 12.46 2.26
C LEU A 350 17.34 13.30 3.33
N ASN A 351 18.05 14.20 4.01
CA ASN A 351 17.45 15.10 4.99
C ASN A 351 16.37 15.98 4.35
N ARG A 352 16.64 16.59 3.18
CA ARG A 352 15.67 17.40 2.46
C ARG A 352 14.45 16.58 2.00
N ARG A 353 14.68 15.35 1.57
CA ARG A 353 13.59 14.40 1.24
C ARG A 353 12.70 14.15 2.45
N LEU A 354 13.28 13.89 3.62
CA LEU A 354 12.53 13.63 4.84
C LEU A 354 11.79 14.88 5.34
N GLU A 355 12.41 16.05 5.30
CA GLU A 355 11.75 17.32 5.63
C GLU A 355 10.55 17.58 4.71
N ASN A 356 10.72 17.39 3.39
CA ASN A 356 9.64 17.54 2.42
C ASN A 356 8.52 16.50 2.65
N PHE A 357 8.88 15.25 2.89
CA PHE A 357 7.92 14.20 3.21
C PHE A 357 7.13 14.51 4.50
N LEU A 358 7.82 14.90 5.57
CA LEU A 358 7.20 15.21 6.85
C LEU A 358 6.34 16.48 6.79
N SER A 359 6.73 17.47 6.01
CA SER A 359 5.92 18.68 5.82
C SER A 359 4.59 18.40 5.12
N PHE A 360 4.53 17.38 4.25
CA PHE A 360 3.32 17.00 3.54
C PHE A 360 2.57 15.87 4.27
N LEU A 361 3.24 14.72 4.49
CA LEU A 361 2.64 13.48 5.02
C LEU A 361 3.03 13.17 6.47
N GLY A 362 3.75 14.05 7.16
CA GLY A 362 4.07 13.86 8.57
C GLY A 362 2.84 13.93 9.49
N PRO A 363 2.93 13.46 10.75
CA PRO A 363 1.82 13.53 11.70
C PRO A 363 1.31 14.95 11.97
N GLY A 364 2.21 15.96 11.88
CA GLY A 364 1.87 17.38 11.92
C GLY A 364 2.05 18.06 10.56
N GLY A 365 2.03 17.30 9.47
CA GLY A 365 2.16 17.83 8.12
C GLY A 365 0.89 18.51 7.62
N PHE A 366 1.00 19.18 6.49
CA PHE A 366 -0.10 19.97 5.93
C PHE A 366 -1.19 19.16 5.23
N ALA A 367 -0.94 17.88 4.89
CA ALA A 367 -1.90 17.08 4.16
C ALA A 367 -2.49 15.94 5.00
N HIS A 368 -1.67 15.25 5.75
CA HIS A 368 -2.08 14.03 6.43
C HIS A 368 -3.19 14.23 7.48
N PRO A 369 -3.13 15.25 8.37
CA PRO A 369 -4.23 15.50 9.30
C PRO A 369 -5.53 15.88 8.61
N ASP A 370 -5.45 16.60 7.48
CA ASP A 370 -6.63 16.96 6.68
C ASP A 370 -7.32 15.70 6.12
N ASP A 371 -6.54 14.76 5.58
CA ASP A 371 -7.06 13.49 5.06
C ASP A 371 -7.76 12.67 6.16
N ILE A 372 -7.16 12.59 7.35
CA ILE A 372 -7.74 11.87 8.48
C ILE A 372 -9.08 12.50 8.88
N GLU A 373 -9.12 13.81 9.04
CA GLU A 373 -10.35 14.54 9.37
C GLU A 373 -11.43 14.33 8.31
N ALA A 374 -11.07 14.39 7.02
CA ALA A 374 -12.03 14.17 5.93
C ALA A 374 -12.61 12.75 5.96
N MET A 375 -11.77 11.72 6.18
CA MET A 375 -12.24 10.34 6.27
C MET A 375 -13.12 10.10 7.50
N GLU A 376 -12.73 10.60 8.68
CA GLU A 376 -13.51 10.46 9.92
C GLU A 376 -14.82 11.24 9.84
N SER A 377 -14.80 12.45 9.28
CA SER A 377 -16.01 13.26 9.05
C SER A 377 -16.98 12.57 8.10
N ALA A 378 -16.49 11.98 6.99
CA ALA A 378 -17.31 11.19 6.07
C ALA A 378 -17.93 9.97 6.77
N GLN A 379 -17.16 9.25 7.59
CA GLN A 379 -17.64 8.11 8.36
C GLN A 379 -18.76 8.50 9.34
N LEU A 380 -18.65 9.65 10.01
CA LEU A 380 -19.71 10.19 10.82
C LEU A 380 -20.95 10.53 9.99
N GLY A 381 -20.75 11.13 8.81
CA GLY A 381 -21.81 11.47 7.87
C GLY A 381 -22.58 10.25 7.35
N PHE A 382 -21.95 9.08 7.26
CA PHE A 382 -22.62 7.83 6.86
C PHE A 382 -23.64 7.31 7.88
N ARG A 383 -23.58 7.77 9.13
CA ARG A 383 -24.56 7.46 10.17
C ARG A 383 -25.85 8.30 10.07
N ALA A 384 -25.86 9.35 9.25
CA ALA A 384 -27.03 10.21 9.12
C ALA A 384 -28.16 9.49 8.38
N ASN A 385 -29.39 9.60 8.91
CA ASN A 385 -30.59 9.13 8.27
C ASN A 385 -30.96 10.09 7.11
N GLY A 386 -30.65 9.73 5.89
CA GLY A 386 -30.96 10.59 4.74
C GLY A 386 -30.44 10.02 3.45
N PRO A 387 -29.36 10.53 2.89
CA PRO A 387 -28.86 10.03 1.62
C PRO A 387 -28.42 8.56 1.73
N GLU A 388 -29.00 7.70 0.89
CA GLU A 388 -28.65 6.27 0.88
C GLU A 388 -27.36 5.98 0.10
N TRP A 389 -26.96 6.89 -0.79
CA TRP A 389 -25.93 6.70 -1.80
C TRP A 389 -24.80 7.70 -1.66
N ILE A 390 -23.58 7.25 -1.98
CA ILE A 390 -22.49 8.12 -2.42
C ILE A 390 -22.44 8.10 -3.94
N ASP A 391 -21.95 9.19 -4.55
CA ASP A 391 -21.86 9.34 -6.00
C ASP A 391 -20.40 9.26 -6.44
N ALA A 392 -20.09 8.41 -7.42
CA ALA A 392 -18.80 8.23 -8.07
C ALA A 392 -18.91 8.35 -9.58
N SER A 393 -19.81 9.21 -10.04
CA SER A 393 -20.15 9.39 -11.46
C SER A 393 -19.18 10.27 -12.22
N ARG A 394 -18.27 10.98 -11.53
CA ARG A 394 -17.40 11.96 -12.15
C ARG A 394 -16.53 11.34 -13.25
N GLY A 395 -16.59 11.93 -14.46
CA GLY A 395 -15.83 11.48 -15.62
C GLY A 395 -16.41 10.28 -16.35
N MET A 396 -17.69 9.90 -16.12
CA MET A 396 -18.31 8.79 -16.85
C MET A 396 -18.63 9.12 -18.32
N GLN A 397 -18.78 10.40 -18.66
CA GLN A 397 -19.22 10.85 -20.00
C GLN A 397 -18.18 11.76 -20.68
N ARG A 398 -16.91 11.60 -20.33
CA ARG A 398 -15.79 12.31 -20.98
C ARG A 398 -14.50 11.47 -20.92
N ASP A 399 -13.50 11.89 -21.72
CA ASP A 399 -12.15 11.34 -21.59
C ASP A 399 -11.60 11.63 -20.19
N GLY A 400 -11.15 10.58 -19.51
CA GLY A 400 -10.74 10.66 -18.12
C GLY A 400 -9.51 11.53 -17.92
N THR A 401 -9.57 12.41 -16.90
CA THR A 401 -8.45 13.18 -16.37
C THR A 401 -8.07 12.67 -14.99
N ALA A 402 -6.97 13.11 -14.40
CA ALA A 402 -6.59 12.76 -13.03
C ALA A 402 -7.59 13.28 -11.96
N LEU A 403 -8.57 14.10 -12.34
CA LEU A 403 -9.64 14.56 -11.45
C LEU A 403 -10.90 13.69 -11.53
N ASP A 404 -10.90 12.65 -12.36
CA ASP A 404 -12.07 11.79 -12.58
C ASP A 404 -11.95 10.48 -11.80
N GLU A 405 -13.09 9.79 -11.60
CA GLU A 405 -13.20 8.66 -10.68
C GLU A 405 -13.19 7.29 -11.39
N ILE A 406 -12.52 7.17 -12.54
CA ILE A 406 -12.48 5.92 -13.33
C ILE A 406 -11.86 4.76 -12.53
N HIS A 407 -10.77 5.01 -11.82
CA HIS A 407 -10.09 4.03 -10.97
C HIS A 407 -10.85 3.75 -9.67
N VAL A 408 -11.55 4.76 -9.12
CA VAL A 408 -12.47 4.60 -7.99
C VAL A 408 -13.61 3.65 -8.37
N ARG A 409 -14.21 3.81 -9.57
CA ARG A 409 -15.23 2.88 -10.06
C ARG A 409 -14.68 1.47 -10.31
N ALA A 410 -13.42 1.35 -10.76
CA ALA A 410 -12.76 0.05 -10.91
C ALA A 410 -12.59 -0.67 -9.57
N PHE A 411 -12.16 0.06 -8.52
CA PHE A 411 -12.12 -0.45 -7.16
C PHE A 411 -13.48 -0.99 -6.72
N TRP A 412 -14.56 -0.22 -6.90
CA TRP A 412 -15.91 -0.62 -6.50
C TRP A 412 -16.43 -1.83 -7.27
N ARG A 413 -16.16 -1.92 -8.58
CA ARG A 413 -16.55 -3.09 -9.38
C ARG A 413 -15.81 -4.34 -8.92
N GLN A 414 -14.52 -4.23 -8.64
CA GLN A 414 -13.73 -5.35 -8.12
C GLN A 414 -14.19 -5.77 -6.73
N TRP A 415 -14.41 -4.80 -5.83
CA TRP A 415 -14.96 -5.05 -4.51
C TRP A 415 -16.30 -5.79 -4.57
N HIS A 416 -17.21 -5.31 -5.42
CA HIS A 416 -18.52 -5.90 -5.58
C HIS A 416 -18.44 -7.32 -6.20
N ALA A 417 -17.55 -7.52 -7.18
CA ALA A 417 -17.34 -8.84 -7.78
C ALA A 417 -16.87 -9.87 -6.74
N HIS A 418 -15.98 -9.51 -5.84
CA HIS A 418 -15.56 -10.39 -4.74
C HIS A 418 -16.73 -10.72 -3.80
N ILE A 419 -17.48 -9.72 -3.36
CA ILE A 419 -18.62 -9.93 -2.46
C ILE A 419 -19.72 -10.76 -3.12
N MET A 420 -19.97 -10.58 -4.42
CA MET A 420 -21.05 -11.25 -5.17
C MET A 420 -20.65 -12.59 -5.75
N GLY A 421 -19.48 -12.69 -6.35
CA GLY A 421 -19.04 -13.85 -7.12
C GLY A 421 -18.91 -15.10 -6.26
N ASP A 422 -18.29 -14.93 -5.13
CA ASP A 422 -18.02 -16.03 -4.20
C ASP A 422 -19.24 -16.39 -3.33
N ALA A 423 -20.11 -15.42 -3.03
CA ALA A 423 -21.37 -15.70 -2.31
C ALA A 423 -22.38 -16.50 -3.15
N LYS A 424 -22.30 -16.48 -4.49
CA LYS A 424 -23.12 -17.34 -5.35
C LYS A 424 -22.63 -18.77 -5.39
N ALA A 425 -21.30 -18.97 -5.50
CA ALA A 425 -20.71 -20.29 -5.55
C ALA A 425 -20.99 -21.14 -4.28
N GLU A 426 -21.05 -20.49 -3.09
CA GLU A 426 -21.36 -21.19 -1.84
C GLU A 426 -22.84 -21.53 -1.69
N ARG A 427 -23.78 -20.71 -2.23
CA ARG A 427 -25.23 -21.01 -2.18
C ARG A 427 -25.65 -22.13 -3.14
N GLU A 428 -24.81 -22.44 -4.13
CA GLU A 428 -25.03 -23.56 -5.07
C GLU A 428 -24.47 -24.89 -4.51
N HIS A 429 -23.76 -24.87 -3.38
CA HIS A 429 -23.19 -26.03 -2.69
C HIS A 429 -23.85 -26.34 -1.34
N ASP A 430 -24.75 -25.49 -0.81
CA ASP A 430 -25.62 -25.72 0.33
C ASP A 430 -27.04 -26.17 -0.17
#